data_7297b299d7b24f5e0ff10ebad9d4ac45
#
_entry.id   7297b299d7b24f5e0ff10ebad9d4ac45
#
_cell.length_a   1.000
_cell.length_b   1.000
_cell.length_c   1.000
_cell.angle_alpha   90.00
_cell.angle_beta   90.00
_cell.angle_gamma   90.00
#
_symmetry.space_group_name_H-M   'P 1'
#
loop_
_entity.id
_entity.type
_entity.pdbx_description
1 polymer ?
#
loop_
_entity_poly.entity_id
_entity_poly.type
_entity_poly.pdbx_seq_one_letter_code
_entity_poly.pdbx_strand_id
1 'polypeptide(L)'
;MPESKKVVAIHQPNFFPWLGYFNKIARADFFLLMDNVQFPKKGGNWSNRVRFLINRQPMWVTMPVVRSYHSVRPIKEIQLDNNTPWRTKILRAVQTNYGRAPFYEQIFPFLTDLINNPTDSITDHNCFAIAAMSDAVKLDASRLIRGSTLDAEGHSTDLLINMVKAVGGTAYLCGGGASGYQEDEKFAAEGIELIYQNFQHPVYPQTNVDEFVPGLSIVDALMNCGFEDTGRLIAGESIEGAHG
;
A
#
# COMPACT_ATOMS: atom_id res chain seq x y z
N MET A 1 29.71 12.11 -16.27
CA MET A 1 29.49 11.16 -15.18
C MET A 1 28.24 10.39 -15.54
N PRO A 2 28.16 9.08 -15.36
CA PRO A 2 26.88 8.40 -15.58
C PRO A 2 25.84 9.05 -14.66
N GLU A 3 24.69 9.42 -15.22
CA GLU A 3 23.56 9.92 -14.41
C GLU A 3 23.20 8.86 -13.36
N SER A 4 23.01 9.30 -12.11
CA SER A 4 22.62 8.39 -11.05
C SER A 4 21.28 7.75 -11.39
N LYS A 5 21.20 6.45 -11.31
CA LYS A 5 19.99 5.67 -11.53
C LYS A 5 18.88 6.20 -10.62
N LYS A 6 17.74 6.60 -11.21
CA LYS A 6 16.53 7.03 -10.49
C LYS A 6 15.46 5.97 -10.59
N VAL A 7 15.20 5.29 -9.48
CA VAL A 7 14.22 4.20 -9.39
C VAL A 7 12.84 4.75 -9.08
N VAL A 8 11.87 4.44 -9.93
CA VAL A 8 10.47 4.79 -9.75
C VAL A 8 9.65 3.54 -9.48
N ALA A 9 8.80 3.57 -8.47
CA ALA A 9 7.80 2.54 -8.24
C ALA A 9 6.40 3.14 -8.45
N ILE A 10 5.48 2.36 -8.99
CA ILE A 10 4.10 2.77 -9.25
C ILE A 10 3.15 1.76 -8.63
N HIS A 11 2.15 2.23 -7.90
CA HIS A 11 1.07 1.41 -7.37
C HIS A 11 -0.19 2.23 -7.11
N GLN A 12 -1.36 1.60 -7.17
CA GLN A 12 -2.61 2.23 -6.73
C GLN A 12 -2.51 2.58 -5.23
N PRO A 13 -3.17 3.66 -4.75
CA PRO A 13 -3.24 3.96 -3.33
C PRO A 13 -4.12 2.92 -2.63
N ASN A 14 -3.50 1.94 -1.98
CA ASN A 14 -4.18 0.83 -1.32
C ASN A 14 -4.58 1.19 0.12
N PHE A 15 -5.66 0.58 0.57
CA PHE A 15 -6.17 0.71 1.95
C PHE A 15 -5.30 -0.11 2.91
N PHE A 16 -4.58 0.55 3.82
CA PHE A 16 -3.65 -0.06 4.78
C PHE A 16 -2.80 -1.20 4.18
N PRO A 17 -1.91 -0.89 3.21
CA PRO A 17 -1.24 -1.90 2.40
C PRO A 17 -0.41 -2.91 3.23
N TRP A 18 0.01 -3.97 2.59
CA TRP A 18 0.88 -5.01 3.12
C TRP A 18 2.38 -4.62 3.06
N LEU A 19 3.25 -5.33 3.79
CA LEU A 19 4.67 -4.98 3.92
C LEU A 19 5.40 -4.80 2.57
N GLY A 20 5.10 -5.61 1.56
CA GLY A 20 5.71 -5.50 0.25
C GLY A 20 5.40 -4.19 -0.49
N TYR A 21 4.28 -3.55 -0.18
CA TYR A 21 3.98 -2.21 -0.68
C TYR A 21 4.98 -1.18 -0.14
N PHE A 22 5.25 -1.23 1.17
CA PHE A 22 6.21 -0.34 1.83
C PHE A 22 7.67 -0.68 1.47
N ASN A 23 7.98 -1.96 1.19
CA ASN A 23 9.28 -2.34 0.64
C ASN A 23 9.53 -1.70 -0.74
N LYS A 24 8.49 -1.57 -1.59
CA LYS A 24 8.61 -0.80 -2.84
C LYS A 24 8.88 0.69 -2.57
N ILE A 25 8.21 1.30 -1.58
CA ILE A 25 8.47 2.69 -1.17
C ILE A 25 9.93 2.83 -0.72
N ALA A 26 10.43 1.93 0.13
CA ALA A 26 11.79 1.95 0.64
C ALA A 26 12.86 1.88 -0.46
N ARG A 27 12.57 1.14 -1.56
CA ARG A 27 13.51 0.86 -2.65
C ARG A 27 13.43 1.85 -3.81
N ALA A 28 12.49 2.79 -3.78
CA ALA A 28 12.28 3.76 -4.85
C ALA A 28 12.74 5.17 -4.46
N ASP A 29 13.27 5.92 -5.41
CA ASP A 29 13.52 7.35 -5.26
C ASP A 29 12.21 8.15 -5.34
N PHE A 30 11.27 7.67 -6.18
CA PHE A 30 9.90 8.18 -6.27
C PHE A 30 8.90 7.05 -6.26
N PHE A 31 7.85 7.19 -5.45
CA PHE A 31 6.74 6.26 -5.43
C PHE A 31 5.46 6.94 -5.90
N LEU A 32 4.96 6.52 -7.06
CA LEU A 32 3.79 7.14 -7.69
C LEU A 32 2.51 6.42 -7.27
N LEU A 33 1.64 7.17 -6.59
CA LEU A 33 0.31 6.73 -6.17
C LEU A 33 -0.65 6.88 -7.35
N MET A 34 -0.82 5.82 -8.14
CA MET A 34 -1.60 5.79 -9.37
C MET A 34 -3.11 5.83 -9.08
N ASP A 35 -3.63 7.01 -8.85
CA ASP A 35 -5.03 7.30 -8.51
C ASP A 35 -5.91 7.68 -9.72
N ASN A 36 -5.29 7.87 -10.89
CA ASN A 36 -5.92 8.24 -12.15
C ASN A 36 -6.40 7.04 -13.00
N VAL A 37 -6.27 5.81 -12.50
CA VAL A 37 -6.73 4.59 -13.17
C VAL A 37 -8.08 4.13 -12.67
N GLN A 38 -8.74 3.28 -13.47
CA GLN A 38 -10.10 2.81 -13.22
C GLN A 38 -10.25 2.10 -11.87
N PHE A 39 -11.27 2.50 -11.09
CA PHE A 39 -11.74 1.74 -9.94
C PHE A 39 -12.74 0.67 -10.40
N PRO A 40 -12.58 -0.62 -10.03
CA PRO A 40 -13.49 -1.70 -10.41
C PRO A 40 -14.91 -1.48 -9.85
N LYS A 41 -15.91 -1.45 -10.71
CA LYS A 41 -17.30 -1.22 -10.32
C LYS A 41 -17.90 -2.39 -9.53
N LYS A 42 -17.44 -3.62 -9.78
CA LYS A 42 -17.87 -4.84 -9.10
C LYS A 42 -16.72 -5.46 -8.33
N GLY A 43 -17.05 -6.15 -7.25
CA GLY A 43 -16.07 -6.77 -6.37
C GLY A 43 -15.36 -5.79 -5.47
N GLY A 44 -14.30 -6.24 -4.82
CA GLY A 44 -13.42 -5.41 -4.00
C GLY A 44 -12.10 -5.16 -4.73
N ASN A 45 -11.47 -4.05 -4.39
CA ASN A 45 -10.15 -3.66 -4.85
C ASN A 45 -9.26 -3.42 -3.62
N TRP A 46 -7.97 -3.59 -3.75
CA TRP A 46 -7.00 -3.28 -2.69
C TRP A 46 -7.05 -1.81 -2.25
N SER A 47 -7.57 -0.91 -3.09
CA SER A 47 -7.80 0.48 -2.69
C SER A 47 -8.90 0.65 -1.64
N ASN A 48 -9.83 -0.31 -1.48
CA ASN A 48 -10.89 -0.20 -0.48
C ASN A 48 -11.02 -1.42 0.44
N ARG A 49 -10.14 -2.41 0.33
CA ARG A 49 -10.13 -3.56 1.25
C ARG A 49 -8.73 -4.13 1.43
N VAL A 50 -8.51 -4.71 2.59
CA VAL A 50 -7.28 -5.40 2.93
C VAL A 50 -7.58 -6.58 3.86
N ARG A 51 -6.65 -7.51 4.04
CA ARG A 51 -6.79 -8.62 4.97
C ARG A 51 -6.21 -8.27 6.34
N PHE A 52 -7.01 -8.44 7.38
CA PHE A 52 -6.60 -8.45 8.78
C PHE A 52 -6.72 -9.85 9.33
N LEU A 53 -6.01 -10.12 10.41
CA LEU A 53 -6.18 -11.36 11.18
C LEU A 53 -7.40 -11.20 12.10
N ILE A 54 -8.51 -11.82 11.76
CA ILE A 54 -9.76 -11.75 12.52
C ILE A 54 -10.20 -13.18 12.86
N ASN A 55 -10.45 -13.44 14.13
CA ASN A 55 -10.77 -14.78 14.63
C ASN A 55 -9.73 -15.84 14.17
N ARG A 56 -8.44 -15.47 14.23
CA ARG A 56 -7.30 -16.32 13.84
C ARG A 56 -7.27 -16.69 12.34
N GLN A 57 -8.00 -15.96 11.49
CA GLN A 57 -8.09 -16.18 10.05
C GLN A 57 -7.89 -14.87 9.27
N PRO A 58 -7.29 -14.95 8.06
CA PRO A 58 -7.14 -13.79 7.19
C PRO A 58 -8.51 -13.40 6.61
N MET A 59 -9.11 -12.34 7.14
CA MET A 59 -10.43 -11.84 6.74
C MET A 59 -10.32 -10.48 6.04
N TRP A 60 -11.15 -10.29 5.01
CA TRP A 60 -11.26 -9.02 4.32
C TRP A 60 -11.96 -7.98 5.18
N VAL A 61 -11.27 -6.88 5.42
CA VAL A 61 -11.81 -5.65 6.01
C VAL A 61 -11.99 -4.63 4.90
N THR A 62 -13.19 -4.08 4.80
CA THR A 62 -13.59 -3.25 3.65
C THR A 62 -13.99 -1.85 4.13
N MET A 63 -13.40 -0.85 3.52
CA MET A 63 -13.84 0.54 3.56
C MET A 63 -14.91 0.72 2.48
N PRO A 64 -16.16 1.03 2.83
CA PRO A 64 -17.26 1.12 1.87
C PRO A 64 -17.15 2.35 0.99
N VAL A 65 -17.56 2.20 -0.26
CA VAL A 65 -17.55 3.29 -1.25
C VAL A 65 -18.91 3.45 -1.90
N VAL A 66 -19.24 4.68 -2.28
CA VAL A 66 -20.45 4.98 -3.05
C VAL A 66 -20.31 4.35 -4.44
N ARG A 67 -21.28 3.48 -4.81
CA ARG A 67 -21.30 2.76 -6.09
C ARG A 67 -22.44 3.18 -7.01
N SER A 68 -23.26 4.12 -6.58
CA SER A 68 -24.39 4.66 -7.34
C SER A 68 -23.95 5.68 -8.40
N TYR A 69 -23.01 5.28 -9.26
CA TYR A 69 -22.55 6.11 -10.39
C TYR A 69 -22.66 5.35 -11.71
N HIS A 70 -22.87 6.09 -12.78
CA HIS A 70 -22.84 5.57 -14.14
C HIS A 70 -21.42 5.63 -14.70
N SER A 71 -21.12 4.80 -15.71
CA SER A 71 -19.82 4.73 -16.38
C SER A 71 -18.65 4.23 -15.50
N VAL A 72 -17.45 4.34 -16.04
CA VAL A 72 -16.17 4.05 -15.38
C VAL A 72 -15.66 5.30 -14.70
N ARG A 73 -15.14 5.17 -13.48
CA ARG A 73 -14.51 6.29 -12.76
C ARG A 73 -13.09 5.92 -12.32
N PRO A 74 -12.16 6.87 -12.37
CA PRO A 74 -10.85 6.69 -11.76
C PRO A 74 -10.93 6.67 -10.23
N ILE A 75 -9.92 6.09 -9.58
CA ILE A 75 -9.86 5.98 -8.10
C ILE A 75 -10.04 7.35 -7.43
N LYS A 76 -9.41 8.39 -7.99
CA LYS A 76 -9.48 9.76 -7.44
C LYS A 76 -10.88 10.37 -7.37
N GLU A 77 -11.85 9.81 -8.11
CA GLU A 77 -13.25 10.29 -8.10
C GLU A 77 -14.16 9.44 -7.21
N ILE A 78 -13.64 8.40 -6.58
CA ILE A 78 -14.44 7.50 -5.75
C ILE A 78 -14.60 8.10 -4.36
N GLN A 79 -15.83 8.16 -3.91
CA GLN A 79 -16.21 8.66 -2.59
C GLN A 79 -16.47 7.52 -1.61
N LEU A 80 -16.14 7.76 -0.36
CA LEU A 80 -16.43 6.87 0.76
C LEU A 80 -17.95 6.92 1.08
N ASP A 81 -18.53 5.78 1.41
CA ASP A 81 -19.88 5.72 1.95
C ASP A 81 -19.85 5.93 3.46
N ASN A 82 -19.85 7.19 3.86
CA ASN A 82 -19.83 7.59 5.27
C ASN A 82 -21.21 7.49 5.96
N ASN A 83 -22.28 7.06 5.24
CA ASN A 83 -23.57 6.75 5.86
C ASN A 83 -23.53 5.46 6.70
N THR A 84 -22.50 4.64 6.52
CA THR A 84 -22.29 3.43 7.31
C THR A 84 -21.26 3.66 8.41
N PRO A 85 -21.40 3.05 9.60
CA PRO A 85 -20.44 3.21 10.70
C PRO A 85 -19.17 2.35 10.50
N TRP A 86 -18.57 2.40 9.32
CA TRP A 86 -17.47 1.53 8.93
C TRP A 86 -16.20 1.77 9.78
N ARG A 87 -15.92 3.03 10.13
CA ARG A 87 -14.78 3.38 10.98
C ARG A 87 -14.87 2.68 12.34
N THR A 88 -16.01 2.81 13.00
CA THR A 88 -16.27 2.16 14.29
C THR A 88 -16.21 0.63 14.18
N LYS A 89 -16.72 0.05 13.08
CA LYS A 89 -16.66 -1.41 12.86
C LYS A 89 -15.22 -1.90 12.73
N ILE A 90 -14.39 -1.19 11.96
CA ILE A 90 -12.98 -1.54 11.78
C ILE A 90 -12.22 -1.42 13.10
N LEU A 91 -12.38 -0.30 13.81
CA LEU A 91 -11.70 -0.08 15.12
C LEU A 91 -12.10 -1.15 16.15
N ARG A 92 -13.38 -1.53 16.22
CA ARG A 92 -13.83 -2.63 17.11
C ARG A 92 -13.22 -3.98 16.69
N ALA A 93 -13.14 -4.27 15.39
CA ALA A 93 -12.51 -5.49 14.91
C ALA A 93 -11.02 -5.54 15.28
N VAL A 94 -10.31 -4.43 15.13
CA VAL A 94 -8.90 -4.31 15.57
C VAL A 94 -8.79 -4.49 17.08
N GLN A 95 -9.58 -3.78 17.89
CA GLN A 95 -9.57 -3.89 19.34
C GLN A 95 -9.81 -5.33 19.81
N THR A 96 -10.79 -6.02 19.21
CA THR A 96 -11.14 -7.39 19.59
C THR A 96 -10.04 -8.38 19.26
N ASN A 97 -9.38 -8.24 18.09
CA ASN A 97 -8.44 -9.25 17.61
C ASN A 97 -6.97 -8.94 17.92
N TYR A 98 -6.62 -7.66 18.06
CA TYR A 98 -5.26 -7.23 18.35
C TYR A 98 -5.06 -6.63 19.75
N GLY A 99 -6.11 -6.55 20.58
CA GLY A 99 -6.03 -5.94 21.92
C GLY A 99 -5.06 -6.61 22.91
N ARG A 100 -4.51 -7.78 22.55
CA ARG A 100 -3.45 -8.47 23.29
C ARG A 100 -2.09 -8.45 22.59
N ALA A 101 -2.00 -7.80 21.45
CA ALA A 101 -0.74 -7.68 20.71
C ALA A 101 0.26 -6.82 21.50
N PRO A 102 1.56 -7.12 21.47
CA PRO A 102 2.58 -6.45 22.29
C PRO A 102 2.60 -4.93 22.16
N PHE A 103 2.30 -4.40 20.96
CA PHE A 103 2.36 -2.97 20.66
C PHE A 103 0.97 -2.33 20.51
N TYR A 104 -0.09 -3.00 20.98
CA TYR A 104 -1.46 -2.50 20.84
C TYR A 104 -1.63 -1.07 21.40
N GLU A 105 -1.15 -0.81 22.61
CA GLU A 105 -1.30 0.49 23.27
C GLU A 105 -0.60 1.63 22.52
N GLN A 106 0.48 1.32 21.81
CA GLN A 106 1.21 2.27 20.97
C GLN A 106 0.52 2.50 19.62
N ILE A 107 0.07 1.42 18.99
CA ILE A 107 -0.38 1.44 17.58
C ILE A 107 -1.86 1.77 17.45
N PHE A 108 -2.71 1.37 18.41
CA PHE A 108 -4.15 1.57 18.30
C PHE A 108 -4.58 3.04 18.25
N PRO A 109 -4.01 3.96 19.06
CA PRO A 109 -4.28 5.40 18.93
C PRO A 109 -3.88 5.95 17.55
N PHE A 110 -2.68 5.63 17.07
CA PHE A 110 -2.21 6.01 15.73
C PHE A 110 -3.15 5.51 14.63
N LEU A 111 -3.54 4.24 14.65
CA LEU A 111 -4.47 3.68 13.68
C LEU A 111 -5.86 4.32 13.79
N THR A 112 -6.29 4.69 15.00
CA THR A 112 -7.56 5.38 15.23
C THR A 112 -7.59 6.73 14.54
N ASP A 113 -6.51 7.50 14.62
CA ASP A 113 -6.39 8.80 13.94
C ASP A 113 -6.44 8.65 12.42
N LEU A 114 -5.74 7.65 11.87
CA LEU A 114 -5.76 7.36 10.43
C LEU A 114 -7.15 6.98 9.93
N ILE A 115 -7.84 6.09 10.64
CA ILE A 115 -9.18 5.61 10.26
C ILE A 115 -10.22 6.72 10.39
N ASN A 116 -10.09 7.60 11.39
CA ASN A 116 -11.02 8.71 11.63
C ASN A 116 -10.73 9.95 10.78
N ASN A 117 -9.78 9.93 9.87
CA ASN A 117 -9.61 11.01 8.90
C ASN A 117 -10.96 11.37 8.25
N PRO A 118 -11.41 12.65 8.36
CA PRO A 118 -12.78 13.03 8.01
C PRO A 118 -13.06 13.17 6.50
N THR A 119 -12.12 12.81 5.65
CA THR A 119 -12.27 12.93 4.19
C THR A 119 -13.39 12.03 3.65
N ASP A 120 -14.03 12.46 2.58
CA ASP A 120 -14.98 11.66 1.77
C ASP A 120 -14.31 11.00 0.56
N SER A 121 -13.03 11.31 0.29
CA SER A 121 -12.27 10.77 -0.85
C SER A 121 -11.50 9.52 -0.44
N ILE A 122 -11.68 8.43 -1.21
CA ILE A 122 -10.86 7.21 -1.02
C ILE A 122 -9.38 7.47 -1.24
N THR A 123 -9.04 8.29 -2.25
CA THR A 123 -7.66 8.65 -2.57
C THR A 123 -7.02 9.44 -1.45
N ASP A 124 -7.71 10.47 -0.94
CA ASP A 124 -7.17 11.30 0.13
C ASP A 124 -6.99 10.51 1.42
N HIS A 125 -7.95 9.63 1.75
CA HIS A 125 -7.83 8.74 2.90
C HIS A 125 -6.60 7.82 2.79
N ASN A 126 -6.45 7.14 1.65
CA ASN A 126 -5.37 6.19 1.47
C ASN A 126 -4.00 6.86 1.37
N CYS A 127 -3.89 7.98 0.61
CA CYS A 127 -2.65 8.72 0.51
C CYS A 127 -2.19 9.26 1.86
N PHE A 128 -3.11 9.80 2.67
CA PHE A 128 -2.84 10.25 4.03
C PHE A 128 -2.33 9.11 4.92
N ALA A 129 -3.06 7.97 4.91
CA ALA A 129 -2.68 6.82 5.72
C ALA A 129 -1.33 6.21 5.28
N ILE A 130 -1.07 6.10 3.96
CA ILE A 130 0.19 5.59 3.43
C ILE A 130 1.35 6.51 3.84
N ALA A 131 1.19 7.83 3.71
CA ALA A 131 2.23 8.79 4.09
C ALA A 131 2.54 8.70 5.59
N ALA A 132 1.52 8.76 6.43
CA ALA A 132 1.71 8.68 7.89
C ALA A 132 2.33 7.35 8.34
N MET A 133 1.93 6.22 7.75
CA MET A 133 2.55 4.92 8.04
C MET A 133 4.00 4.86 7.54
N SER A 134 4.31 5.46 6.38
CA SER A 134 5.69 5.54 5.86
C SER A 134 6.58 6.30 6.84
N ASP A 135 6.18 7.48 7.26
CA ASP A 135 6.94 8.29 8.23
C ASP A 135 7.10 7.55 9.57
N ALA A 136 6.04 6.90 10.06
CA ALA A 136 6.07 6.16 11.32
C ALA A 136 7.09 5.00 11.32
N VAL A 137 7.31 4.35 10.16
CA VAL A 137 8.33 3.29 9.99
C VAL A 137 9.66 3.83 9.41
N LYS A 138 9.89 5.15 9.49
CA LYS A 138 11.12 5.84 9.06
C LYS A 138 11.40 5.77 7.54
N LEU A 139 10.36 5.68 6.72
CA LEU A 139 10.45 5.89 5.28
C LEU A 139 10.12 7.35 4.95
N ASP A 140 10.83 7.91 3.98
CA ASP A 140 10.64 9.30 3.54
C ASP A 140 9.35 9.45 2.72
N ALA A 141 8.29 9.95 3.35
CA ALA A 141 7.00 10.16 2.69
C ALA A 141 7.02 11.29 1.63
N SER A 142 8.06 12.14 1.59
CA SER A 142 8.21 13.17 0.55
C SER A 142 8.41 12.58 -0.85
N ARG A 143 8.76 11.29 -0.94
CA ARG A 143 8.90 10.54 -2.20
C ARG A 143 7.56 10.11 -2.80
N LEU A 144 6.46 10.25 -2.06
CA LEU A 144 5.12 9.86 -2.51
C LEU A 144 4.52 10.97 -3.38
N ILE A 145 4.22 10.64 -4.63
CA ILE A 145 3.66 11.58 -5.60
C ILE A 145 2.33 11.02 -6.12
N ARG A 146 1.27 11.81 -6.13
CA ARG A 146 0.00 11.39 -6.74
C ARG A 146 0.13 11.34 -8.26
N GLY A 147 -0.26 10.22 -8.86
CA GLY A 147 -0.23 10.04 -10.31
C GLY A 147 -1.06 11.06 -11.06
N SER A 148 -2.20 11.48 -10.47
CA SER A 148 -3.08 12.48 -11.06
C SER A 148 -2.51 13.91 -11.08
N THR A 149 -1.39 14.17 -10.43
CA THR A 149 -0.70 15.47 -10.48
C THR A 149 0.39 15.54 -11.56
N LEU A 150 0.69 14.40 -12.18
CA LEU A 150 1.68 14.29 -13.23
C LEU A 150 1.04 14.54 -14.60
N ASP A 151 1.79 15.20 -15.47
CA ASP A 151 1.43 15.30 -16.89
C ASP A 151 1.85 14.00 -17.60
N ALA A 152 1.06 12.94 -17.40
CA ALA A 152 1.32 11.61 -17.93
C ALA A 152 0.01 11.00 -18.46
N GLU A 153 -0.07 10.90 -19.78
CA GLU A 153 -1.21 10.33 -20.50
C GLU A 153 -0.87 8.93 -21.03
N GLY A 154 -1.88 8.20 -21.47
CA GLY A 154 -1.75 6.87 -22.06
C GLY A 154 -2.54 5.79 -21.35
N HIS A 155 -2.33 4.55 -21.77
CA HIS A 155 -3.01 3.37 -21.21
C HIS A 155 -2.01 2.24 -21.01
N SER A 156 -2.29 1.36 -20.02
CA SER A 156 -1.47 0.16 -19.78
C SER A 156 0.02 0.51 -19.63
N THR A 157 0.89 -0.16 -20.36
CA THR A 157 2.36 0.01 -20.31
C THR A 157 2.80 1.42 -20.68
N ASP A 158 2.16 2.05 -21.69
CA ASP A 158 2.52 3.40 -22.13
C ASP A 158 2.29 4.44 -21.02
N LEU A 159 1.20 4.32 -20.25
CA LEU A 159 0.96 5.16 -19.08
C LEU A 159 2.06 5.00 -18.04
N LEU A 160 2.48 3.77 -17.73
CA LEU A 160 3.55 3.51 -16.76
C LEU A 160 4.87 4.15 -17.20
N ILE A 161 5.23 4.01 -18.46
CA ILE A 161 6.42 4.61 -19.08
C ILE A 161 6.36 6.15 -18.95
N ASN A 162 5.23 6.75 -19.31
CA ASN A 162 5.06 8.20 -19.26
C ASN A 162 5.12 8.72 -17.81
N MET A 163 4.55 8.00 -16.86
CA MET A 163 4.65 8.33 -15.43
C MET A 163 6.10 8.25 -14.93
N VAL A 164 6.88 7.23 -15.32
CA VAL A 164 8.30 7.13 -14.96
C VAL A 164 9.09 8.30 -15.53
N LYS A 165 8.86 8.65 -16.80
CA LYS A 165 9.52 9.79 -17.45
C LYS A 165 9.16 11.14 -16.85
N ALA A 166 7.89 11.32 -16.44
CA ALA A 166 7.40 12.57 -15.87
C ALA A 166 8.15 13.00 -14.58
N VAL A 167 8.74 12.03 -13.87
CA VAL A 167 9.58 12.30 -12.68
C VAL A 167 11.09 12.15 -12.96
N GLY A 168 11.47 12.02 -14.23
CA GLY A 168 12.87 11.84 -14.64
C GLY A 168 13.45 10.49 -14.21
N GLY A 169 12.62 9.46 -14.08
CA GLY A 169 13.04 8.10 -13.74
C GLY A 169 13.79 7.41 -14.86
N THR A 170 14.78 6.60 -14.50
CA THR A 170 15.58 5.77 -15.42
C THR A 170 15.40 4.27 -15.18
N ALA A 171 14.71 3.90 -14.11
CA ALA A 171 14.37 2.52 -13.79
C ALA A 171 12.96 2.43 -13.19
N TYR A 172 12.26 1.34 -13.49
CA TYR A 172 10.94 1.04 -12.96
C TYR A 172 10.96 -0.20 -12.08
N LEU A 173 10.64 -0.03 -10.79
CA LEU A 173 10.49 -1.13 -9.84
C LEU A 173 9.06 -1.67 -9.90
N CYS A 174 8.87 -2.76 -10.66
CA CYS A 174 7.57 -3.42 -10.84
C CYS A 174 7.34 -4.53 -9.81
N GLY A 175 6.07 -4.87 -9.56
CA GLY A 175 5.68 -6.02 -8.75
C GLY A 175 5.77 -7.33 -9.55
N GLY A 176 5.93 -8.47 -8.86
CA GLY A 176 5.99 -9.79 -9.50
C GLY A 176 4.74 -10.20 -10.29
N GLY A 177 3.57 -9.55 -10.06
CA GLY A 177 2.35 -9.74 -10.86
C GLY A 177 2.31 -8.96 -12.18
N ALA A 178 3.33 -8.14 -12.47
CA ALA A 178 3.39 -7.31 -13.68
C ALA A 178 3.72 -8.11 -14.94
N SER A 179 4.36 -9.29 -14.80
CA SER A 179 4.81 -10.15 -15.92
C SER A 179 3.71 -10.66 -16.87
N GLY A 180 2.42 -10.41 -16.56
CA GLY A 180 1.30 -10.80 -17.43
C GLY A 180 0.59 -9.64 -18.15
N TYR A 181 0.95 -8.39 -17.84
CA TYR A 181 0.25 -7.19 -18.35
C TYR A 181 1.18 -6.18 -19.00
N GLN A 182 2.47 -6.31 -18.77
CA GLN A 182 3.47 -5.31 -19.11
C GLN A 182 4.28 -5.80 -20.30
N GLU A 183 4.51 -4.89 -21.23
CA GLU A 183 5.33 -5.13 -22.42
C GLU A 183 6.76 -4.67 -22.10
N ASP A 184 7.61 -5.57 -21.59
CA ASP A 184 8.98 -5.27 -21.12
C ASP A 184 9.84 -4.61 -22.20
N GLU A 185 9.67 -5.02 -23.46
CA GLU A 185 10.39 -4.46 -24.62
C GLU A 185 10.14 -2.97 -24.81
N LYS A 186 8.93 -2.48 -24.46
CA LYS A 186 8.62 -1.04 -24.55
C LYS A 186 9.43 -0.22 -23.54
N PHE A 187 9.64 -0.71 -22.32
CA PHE A 187 10.49 -0.02 -21.35
C PHE A 187 11.94 0.05 -21.83
N ALA A 188 12.46 -1.05 -22.36
CA ALA A 188 13.82 -1.09 -22.92
C ALA A 188 13.99 -0.13 -24.10
N ALA A 189 13.00 -0.04 -25.00
CA ALA A 189 13.00 0.89 -26.14
C ALA A 189 13.04 2.36 -25.69
N GLU A 190 12.49 2.66 -24.51
CA GLU A 190 12.46 3.99 -23.92
C GLU A 190 13.61 4.25 -22.92
N GLY A 191 14.58 3.32 -22.86
CA GLY A 191 15.77 3.43 -22.02
C GLY A 191 15.48 3.29 -20.51
N ILE A 192 14.36 2.68 -20.16
CA ILE A 192 13.97 2.44 -18.76
C ILE A 192 14.32 1.01 -18.36
N GLU A 193 15.17 0.86 -17.35
CA GLU A 193 15.53 -0.44 -16.79
C GLU A 193 14.36 -0.99 -15.96
N LEU A 194 14.02 -2.27 -16.15
CA LEU A 194 13.04 -2.96 -15.32
C LEU A 194 13.70 -3.66 -14.14
N ILE A 195 13.17 -3.42 -12.94
CA ILE A 195 13.58 -4.07 -11.70
C ILE A 195 12.37 -4.80 -11.14
N TYR A 196 12.46 -6.13 -11.02
CA TYR A 196 11.40 -6.92 -10.37
C TYR A 196 11.60 -6.91 -8.87
N GLN A 197 10.53 -6.64 -8.13
CA GLN A 197 10.57 -6.51 -6.68
C GLN A 197 10.99 -7.81 -5.98
N ASN A 198 10.44 -8.95 -6.40
CA ASN A 198 10.70 -10.27 -5.84
C ASN A 198 10.61 -10.31 -4.29
N PHE A 199 9.57 -9.66 -3.75
CA PHE A 199 9.39 -9.54 -2.31
C PHE A 199 9.05 -10.90 -1.69
N GLN A 200 9.84 -11.30 -0.71
CA GLN A 200 9.56 -12.44 0.18
C GLN A 200 8.94 -11.90 1.45
N HIS A 201 7.80 -12.46 1.89
CA HIS A 201 7.20 -12.07 3.15
C HIS A 201 8.14 -12.43 4.30
N PRO A 202 8.64 -11.47 5.09
CA PRO A 202 9.38 -11.79 6.29
C PRO A 202 8.44 -12.47 7.29
N VAL A 203 8.94 -13.48 7.97
CA VAL A 203 8.25 -14.10 9.11
C VAL A 203 8.48 -13.21 10.33
N TYR A 204 7.44 -12.96 11.11
CA TYR A 204 7.49 -12.21 12.37
C TYR A 204 6.48 -12.81 13.36
N PRO A 205 6.65 -12.59 14.67
CA PRO A 205 5.69 -13.07 15.68
C PRO A 205 4.30 -12.52 15.42
N GLN A 206 3.30 -13.39 15.33
CA GLN A 206 1.89 -13.00 15.20
C GLN A 206 1.11 -13.49 16.42
N THR A 207 0.42 -12.59 17.08
CA THR A 207 -0.43 -12.93 18.24
C THR A 207 -1.64 -13.75 17.80
N ASN A 208 -1.96 -14.79 18.59
CA ASN A 208 -3.16 -15.63 18.42
C ASN A 208 -3.18 -16.53 17.18
N VAL A 209 -2.05 -16.89 16.60
CA VAL A 209 -1.96 -17.92 15.56
C VAL A 209 -0.86 -18.92 15.88
N ASP A 210 -1.02 -20.13 15.41
CA ASP A 210 -0.05 -21.21 15.60
C ASP A 210 0.95 -21.27 14.42
N GLU A 211 0.50 -20.82 13.23
CA GLU A 211 1.30 -20.75 12.01
C GLU A 211 1.26 -19.34 11.44
N PHE A 212 2.37 -18.89 10.87
CA PHE A 212 2.49 -17.55 10.26
C PHE A 212 1.53 -17.37 9.09
N VAL A 213 0.77 -16.27 9.09
CA VAL A 213 -0.19 -15.90 8.05
C VAL A 213 0.38 -14.76 7.21
N PRO A 214 0.89 -15.01 6.00
CA PRO A 214 1.49 -13.98 5.15
C PRO A 214 0.44 -13.09 4.46
N GLY A 215 0.88 -11.93 3.98
CA GLY A 215 0.08 -11.06 3.11
C GLY A 215 -1.07 -10.34 3.80
N LEU A 216 -0.96 -10.13 5.11
CA LEU A 216 -1.85 -9.25 5.87
C LEU A 216 -1.46 -7.78 5.67
N SER A 217 -2.34 -6.87 6.09
CA SER A 217 -2.04 -5.45 6.20
C SER A 217 -0.79 -5.21 7.04
N ILE A 218 -0.05 -4.12 6.78
CA ILE A 218 1.03 -3.64 7.65
C ILE A 218 0.59 -3.49 9.12
N VAL A 219 -0.70 -3.25 9.34
CA VAL A 219 -1.28 -3.13 10.70
C VAL A 219 -0.99 -4.36 11.54
N ASP A 220 -0.98 -5.56 10.94
CA ASP A 220 -0.64 -6.80 11.65
C ASP A 220 0.82 -6.77 12.17
N ALA A 221 1.76 -6.40 11.31
CA ALA A 221 3.17 -6.26 11.70
C ALA A 221 3.35 -5.15 12.74
N LEU A 222 2.72 -3.99 12.56
CA LEU A 222 2.78 -2.88 13.52
C LEU A 222 2.27 -3.31 14.91
N MET A 223 1.15 -4.01 14.98
CA MET A 223 0.58 -4.48 16.25
C MET A 223 1.48 -5.50 16.98
N ASN A 224 2.19 -6.33 16.23
CA ASN A 224 3.02 -7.40 16.78
C ASN A 224 4.50 -7.01 16.98
N CYS A 225 5.03 -6.06 16.18
CA CYS A 225 6.46 -5.71 16.16
C CYS A 225 6.74 -4.22 16.47
N GLY A 226 5.72 -3.37 16.49
CA GLY A 226 5.88 -1.92 16.65
C GLY A 226 6.42 -1.23 15.40
N PHE A 227 6.70 0.07 15.49
CA PHE A 227 7.14 0.87 14.35
C PHE A 227 8.57 0.49 13.90
N GLU A 228 9.49 0.35 14.83
CA GLU A 228 10.91 0.17 14.53
C GLU A 228 11.18 -1.16 13.83
N ASP A 229 10.74 -2.27 14.43
CA ASP A 229 10.95 -3.60 13.85
C ASP A 229 10.12 -3.81 12.57
N THR A 230 8.94 -3.18 12.46
CA THR A 230 8.21 -3.17 11.18
C THR A 230 9.02 -2.48 10.08
N GLY A 231 9.71 -1.38 10.40
CA GLY A 231 10.63 -0.71 9.45
C GLY A 231 11.79 -1.63 9.03
N ARG A 232 12.38 -2.36 9.96
CA ARG A 232 13.44 -3.35 9.68
C ARG A 232 12.94 -4.49 8.79
N LEU A 233 11.75 -5.04 9.08
CA LEU A 233 11.12 -6.05 8.22
C LEU A 233 10.89 -5.56 6.79
N ILE A 234 10.46 -4.30 6.63
CA ILE A 234 10.30 -3.65 5.32
C ILE A 234 11.64 -3.55 4.58
N ALA A 235 12.72 -3.25 5.29
CA ALA A 235 14.07 -3.20 4.73
C ALA A 235 14.64 -4.58 4.37
N GLY A 236 14.00 -5.67 4.80
CA GLY A 236 14.45 -7.04 4.59
C GLY A 236 15.43 -7.51 5.68
N GLU A 237 15.46 -6.85 6.83
CA GLU A 237 16.26 -7.24 7.98
C GLU A 237 15.51 -8.27 8.85
N SER A 238 16.27 -9.09 9.56
CA SER A 238 15.72 -9.98 10.58
C SER A 238 15.45 -9.21 11.88
N ILE A 239 14.41 -9.61 12.61
CA ILE A 239 14.11 -9.12 13.95
C ILE A 239 14.22 -10.25 14.98
N GLU A 240 14.41 -9.90 16.26
CA GLU A 240 14.44 -10.90 17.33
C GLU A 240 13.08 -11.59 17.47
N GLY A 241 13.09 -12.92 17.69
CA GLY A 241 11.86 -13.72 17.79
C GLY A 241 11.26 -14.16 16.46
N ALA A 242 11.84 -13.82 15.32
CA ALA A 242 11.43 -14.26 13.98
C ALA A 242 12.02 -15.64 13.61
N HIS A 243 11.99 -16.59 14.53
CA HIS A 243 12.39 -17.98 14.26
C HIS A 243 11.14 -18.78 13.92
N GLY A 244 10.94 -19.02 12.62
CA GLY A 244 10.00 -20.00 12.11
C GLY A 244 10.57 -21.41 12.13
#